data_453cd7daf0738fce025c4a884cc97c55
#
_entry.id   453cd7daf0738fce025c4a884cc97c55
#
_cell.length_a   1.000
_cell.length_b   1.000
_cell.length_c   1.000
_cell.angle_alpha   90.00
_cell.angle_beta   90.00
_cell.angle_gamma   90.00
#
_symmetry.space_group_name_H-M   'P 1'
#
loop_
_entity.id
_entity.type
_entity.pdbx_description
1 polymer ?
#
loop_
_entity_poly.entity_id
_entity_poly.type
_entity_poly.pdbx_seq_one_letter_code
_entity_poly.pdbx_strand_id
1 'polypeptide(L)'
;LTVGDSVEVVKAAHLNGKTVDTVLQEAISRIGENMTFRRLHVLEGETVVSYVHNAATAGMGKIGVLVALKGDAAKAEEIGKLVAMHVAFSNPLALTEDGVAADVVAREKAVYVGQAKEEGKSEAGVESWSNKQVPKFLKESTLLNQKFVHDTSKTVAQSAKEAGVEITGYARVAV
;
A
#
# COMPACT_ATOMS: atom_id res chain seq x y z
N LEU A 1 -13.43 14.56 13.38
CA LEU A 1 -13.08 15.63 12.46
C LEU A 1 -12.99 15.00 11.07
N THR A 2 -14.02 15.15 10.26
CA THR A 2 -13.96 14.86 8.82
C THR A 2 -13.16 16.00 8.19
N VAL A 3 -11.87 15.87 8.17
CA VAL A 3 -10.99 16.82 7.50
C VAL A 3 -10.75 16.23 6.13
N GLY A 4 -11.24 16.85 5.08
CA GLY A 4 -11.14 16.49 3.65
C GLY A 4 -10.06 15.49 3.21
N ASP A 5 -10.03 15.22 1.94
CA ASP A 5 -9.23 14.16 1.30
C ASP A 5 -7.94 14.68 0.62
N SER A 6 -7.60 15.96 0.80
CA SER A 6 -6.39 16.55 0.24
C SER A 6 -5.47 17.17 1.30
N VAL A 7 -4.18 17.19 0.98
CA VAL A 7 -3.15 17.79 1.84
C VAL A 7 -3.44 19.27 2.13
N GLU A 8 -3.91 20.01 1.12
CA GLU A 8 -4.23 21.43 1.21
C GLU A 8 -5.39 21.68 2.18
N VAL A 9 -6.45 20.87 2.10
CA VAL A 9 -7.60 20.97 3.00
C VAL A 9 -7.20 20.65 4.43
N VAL A 10 -6.38 19.62 4.65
CA VAL A 10 -5.89 19.26 5.99
C VAL A 10 -4.96 20.34 6.54
N LYS A 11 -4.09 20.93 5.73
CA LYS A 11 -3.21 22.06 6.16
C LYS A 11 -4.02 23.28 6.61
N ALA A 12 -5.13 23.58 5.95
CA ALA A 12 -6.02 24.68 6.30
C ALA A 12 -6.94 24.39 7.49
N ALA A 13 -7.09 23.13 7.87
CA ALA A 13 -7.93 22.74 9.00
C ALA A 13 -7.38 23.25 10.33
N HIS A 14 -8.28 23.50 11.31
CA HIS A 14 -7.91 24.01 12.62
C HIS A 14 -7.64 22.87 13.60
N LEU A 15 -6.50 22.97 14.27
CA LEU A 15 -6.06 22.12 15.37
C LEU A 15 -5.73 23.01 16.57
N ASN A 16 -6.53 22.92 17.64
CA ASN A 16 -6.35 23.71 18.87
C ASN A 16 -6.26 25.24 18.62
N GLY A 17 -7.13 25.76 17.74
CA GLY A 17 -7.23 27.19 17.45
C GLY A 17 -6.23 27.74 16.42
N LYS A 18 -5.34 26.91 15.87
CA LYS A 18 -4.40 27.25 14.80
C LYS A 18 -4.62 26.34 13.60
N THR A 19 -4.20 26.74 12.41
CA THR A 19 -4.19 25.83 11.25
C THR A 19 -3.11 24.77 11.43
N VAL A 20 -3.32 23.58 10.82
CA VAL A 20 -2.30 22.52 10.81
C VAL A 20 -1.00 23.02 10.19
N ASP A 21 -1.07 23.86 9.14
CA ASP A 21 0.13 24.46 8.54
C ASP A 21 0.88 25.36 9.53
N THR A 22 0.18 26.19 10.29
CA THR A 22 0.80 27.02 11.34
C THR A 22 1.50 26.16 12.40
N VAL A 23 0.85 25.08 12.85
CA VAL A 23 1.43 24.14 13.83
C VAL A 23 2.69 23.49 13.27
N LEU A 24 2.68 23.11 11.97
CA LEU A 24 3.83 22.55 11.29
C LEU A 24 5.00 23.55 11.22
N GLN A 25 4.75 24.81 10.86
CA GLN A 25 5.78 25.85 10.81
C GLN A 25 6.39 26.15 12.19
N GLU A 26 5.55 26.20 13.24
CA GLU A 26 6.03 26.35 14.62
C GLU A 26 6.90 25.14 15.04
N ALA A 27 6.53 23.93 14.65
CA ALA A 27 7.32 22.72 14.92
C ALA A 27 8.68 22.77 14.20
N ILE A 28 8.72 23.14 12.91
CA ILE A 28 9.95 23.35 12.14
C ILE A 28 10.87 24.35 12.84
N SER A 29 10.31 25.51 13.24
CA SER A 29 11.07 26.57 13.91
C SER A 29 11.66 26.13 15.25
N ARG A 30 10.92 25.29 16.00
CA ARG A 30 11.35 24.82 17.33
C ARG A 30 12.35 23.67 17.26
N ILE A 31 12.19 22.75 16.29
CA ILE A 31 13.01 21.55 16.15
C ILE A 31 14.27 21.87 15.34
N GLY A 32 14.19 22.83 14.40
CA GLY A 32 15.28 23.18 13.49
C GLY A 32 15.41 22.25 12.30
N GLU A 33 14.45 21.36 12.08
CA GLU A 33 14.44 20.41 10.95
C GLU A 33 13.32 20.77 9.98
N ASN A 34 13.60 20.70 8.68
CA ASN A 34 12.60 20.93 7.65
C ASN A 34 11.66 19.74 7.56
N MET A 35 10.37 19.96 7.79
CA MET A 35 9.31 18.96 7.73
C MET A 35 8.28 19.32 6.67
N THR A 36 7.74 18.33 5.99
CA THR A 36 6.72 18.54 4.97
C THR A 36 5.56 17.58 5.18
N PHE A 37 4.33 18.10 5.21
CA PHE A 37 3.14 17.29 5.08
C PHE A 37 2.95 16.91 3.61
N ARG A 38 3.45 15.72 3.22
CA ARG A 38 3.60 15.34 1.83
C ARG A 38 2.42 14.61 1.24
N ARG A 39 1.80 13.70 1.99
CA ARG A 39 0.74 12.80 1.50
C ARG A 39 -0.32 12.58 2.56
N LEU A 40 -1.53 12.36 2.06
CA LEU A 40 -2.70 11.92 2.83
C LEU A 40 -3.37 10.79 2.06
N HIS A 41 -3.84 9.78 2.77
CA HIS A 41 -4.74 8.77 2.24
C HIS A 41 -5.95 8.64 3.16
N VAL A 42 -7.12 8.65 2.55
CA VAL A 42 -8.40 8.36 3.21
C VAL A 42 -8.88 7.03 2.63
N LEU A 43 -9.30 6.12 3.49
CA LEU A 43 -9.84 4.83 3.10
C LEU A 43 -11.17 4.62 3.80
N GLU A 44 -12.22 4.34 3.04
CA GLU A 44 -13.56 4.06 3.53
C GLU A 44 -13.88 2.57 3.36
N GLY A 45 -14.68 2.02 4.27
CA GLY A 45 -15.12 0.63 4.22
C GLY A 45 -16.02 0.28 5.40
N GLU A 46 -16.67 -0.88 5.36
CA GLU A 46 -17.51 -1.37 6.47
C GLU A 46 -16.68 -1.55 7.75
N THR A 47 -15.47 -2.09 7.61
CA THR A 47 -14.46 -2.19 8.67
C THR A 47 -13.14 -1.68 8.11
N VAL A 48 -12.51 -0.72 8.80
CA VAL A 48 -11.17 -0.23 8.44
C VAL A 48 -10.22 -0.48 9.60
N VAL A 49 -9.16 -1.23 9.32
CA VAL A 49 -8.12 -1.57 10.29
C VAL A 49 -6.86 -0.76 10.00
N SER A 50 -6.26 -0.21 11.03
CA SER A 50 -4.99 0.52 10.94
C SER A 50 -3.85 -0.26 11.59
N TYR A 51 -2.66 -0.11 11.01
CA TYR A 51 -1.41 -0.65 11.56
C TYR A 51 -0.27 0.34 11.34
N VAL A 52 0.51 0.58 12.38
CA VAL A 52 1.74 1.38 12.29
C VAL A 52 2.92 0.49 12.65
N HIS A 53 3.82 0.31 11.69
CA HIS A 53 5.01 -0.52 11.87
C HIS A 53 6.10 0.23 12.62
N ASN A 54 6.69 -0.41 13.65
CA ASN A 54 7.70 0.18 14.52
C ASN A 54 7.25 1.55 15.07
N ALA A 55 6.06 1.57 15.67
CA ALA A 55 5.50 2.77 16.25
C ALA A 55 6.41 3.31 17.37
N ALA A 56 6.86 4.55 17.22
CA ALA A 56 7.60 5.27 18.26
C ALA A 56 6.67 5.70 19.39
N THR A 57 5.44 6.09 19.04
CA THR A 57 4.31 6.34 19.96
C THR A 57 3.03 5.84 19.28
N ALA A 58 1.91 5.79 20.01
CA ALA A 58 0.64 5.37 19.46
C ALA A 58 0.27 6.17 18.20
N GLY A 59 0.09 5.47 17.08
CA GLY A 59 -0.27 6.06 15.79
C GLY A 59 0.84 6.75 15.02
N MET A 60 2.09 6.75 15.50
CA MET A 60 3.23 7.39 14.83
C MET A 60 4.38 6.41 14.59
N GLY A 61 4.75 6.23 13.36
CA GLY A 61 5.87 5.38 12.93
C GLY A 61 6.27 5.66 11.49
N LYS A 62 7.24 4.90 10.99
CA LYS A 62 7.78 5.10 9.64
C LYS A 62 6.90 4.54 8.52
N ILE A 63 6.06 3.55 8.83
CA ILE A 63 5.12 2.95 7.88
C ILE A 63 3.75 2.88 8.54
N GLY A 64 2.75 3.49 7.90
CA GLY A 64 1.35 3.38 8.26
C GLY A 64 0.56 2.64 7.19
N VAL A 65 -0.35 1.77 7.59
CA VAL A 65 -1.21 0.99 6.70
C VAL A 65 -2.65 1.08 7.17
N LEU A 66 -3.56 1.24 6.21
CA LEU A 66 -5.00 1.05 6.37
C LEU A 66 -5.44 -0.11 5.49
N VAL A 67 -6.35 -0.94 5.98
CA VAL A 67 -7.01 -2.00 5.20
C VAL A 67 -8.51 -1.89 5.40
N ALA A 68 -9.25 -1.81 4.32
CA ALA A 68 -10.70 -1.83 4.30
C ALA A 68 -11.20 -3.24 3.98
N LEU A 69 -12.17 -3.70 4.76
CA LEU A 69 -12.74 -5.03 4.66
C LEU A 69 -14.26 -4.96 4.75
N LYS A 70 -14.89 -5.98 4.17
CA LYS A 70 -16.33 -6.22 4.22
C LYS A 70 -16.60 -7.61 4.79
N GLY A 71 -17.64 -7.73 5.63
CA GLY A 71 -18.07 -8.99 6.25
C GLY A 71 -18.23 -8.89 7.76
N ASP A 72 -18.12 -10.02 8.47
CA ASP A 72 -18.21 -10.04 9.93
C ASP A 72 -17.13 -9.14 10.57
N ALA A 73 -17.55 -8.18 11.39
CA ALA A 73 -16.68 -7.14 11.93
C ALA A 73 -15.52 -7.70 12.79
N ALA A 74 -15.79 -8.72 13.61
CA ALA A 74 -14.77 -9.29 14.49
C ALA A 74 -13.70 -10.04 13.69
N LYS A 75 -14.12 -10.81 12.68
CA LYS A 75 -13.20 -11.51 11.77
C LYS A 75 -12.45 -10.54 10.88
N ALA A 76 -13.12 -9.47 10.41
CA ALA A 76 -12.49 -8.42 9.62
C ALA A 76 -11.41 -7.68 10.41
N GLU A 77 -11.63 -7.41 11.71
CA GLU A 77 -10.59 -6.85 12.58
C GLU A 77 -9.39 -7.78 12.76
N GLU A 78 -9.63 -9.06 12.98
CA GLU A 78 -8.57 -10.05 13.19
C GLU A 78 -7.71 -10.21 11.95
N ILE A 79 -8.32 -10.59 10.82
CA ILE A 79 -7.58 -10.80 9.57
C ILE A 79 -7.02 -9.49 9.01
N GLY A 80 -7.73 -8.37 9.19
CA GLY A 80 -7.30 -7.05 8.74
C GLY A 80 -5.98 -6.61 9.38
N LYS A 81 -5.74 -6.90 10.65
CA LYS A 81 -4.46 -6.63 11.32
C LYS A 81 -3.32 -7.42 10.69
N LEU A 82 -3.54 -8.71 10.42
CA LEU A 82 -2.54 -9.57 9.77
C LEU A 82 -2.27 -9.12 8.32
N VAL A 83 -3.31 -8.74 7.58
CA VAL A 83 -3.17 -8.19 6.22
C VAL A 83 -2.44 -6.84 6.25
N ALA A 84 -2.71 -5.97 7.22
CA ALA A 84 -2.01 -4.71 7.35
C ALA A 84 -0.50 -4.89 7.63
N MET A 85 -0.13 -5.87 8.46
CA MET A 85 1.27 -6.26 8.67
C MET A 85 1.90 -6.79 7.38
N HIS A 86 1.17 -7.63 6.62
CA HIS A 86 1.61 -8.11 5.31
C HIS A 86 1.87 -6.95 4.35
N VAL A 87 0.94 -5.99 4.23
CA VAL A 87 1.09 -4.80 3.38
C VAL A 87 2.30 -3.96 3.79
N ALA A 88 2.53 -3.78 5.09
CA ALA A 88 3.70 -3.06 5.59
C ALA A 88 5.01 -3.69 5.11
N PHE A 89 5.09 -5.03 5.14
CA PHE A 89 6.27 -5.81 4.76
C PHE A 89 6.42 -5.93 3.24
N SER A 90 5.36 -6.38 2.55
CA SER A 90 5.42 -6.79 1.13
C SER A 90 5.29 -5.63 0.15
N ASN A 91 4.82 -4.46 0.61
CA ASN A 91 4.66 -3.25 -0.21
C ASN A 91 4.00 -3.52 -1.58
N PRO A 92 2.79 -4.09 -1.62
CA PRO A 92 2.11 -4.39 -2.88
C PRO A 92 1.86 -3.12 -3.68
N LEU A 93 1.87 -3.22 -5.01
CA LEU A 93 1.65 -2.09 -5.92
C LEU A 93 0.17 -1.74 -6.08
N ALA A 94 -0.70 -2.75 -6.01
CA ALA A 94 -2.15 -2.60 -6.14
C ALA A 94 -2.88 -3.74 -5.41
N LEU A 95 -4.19 -3.61 -5.24
CA LEU A 95 -5.04 -4.67 -4.69
C LEU A 95 -5.09 -5.88 -5.63
N THR A 96 -5.33 -5.62 -6.90
CA THR A 96 -5.48 -6.59 -8.00
C THR A 96 -4.61 -6.20 -9.20
N GLU A 97 -4.45 -7.10 -10.16
CA GLU A 97 -3.56 -6.92 -11.32
C GLU A 97 -3.96 -5.73 -12.20
N ASP A 98 -5.25 -5.50 -12.37
CA ASP A 98 -5.83 -4.38 -13.13
C ASP A 98 -5.63 -3.02 -12.46
N GLY A 99 -5.34 -2.99 -11.16
CA GLY A 99 -5.00 -1.79 -10.41
C GLY A 99 -3.55 -1.33 -10.57
N VAL A 100 -2.67 -2.13 -11.19
CA VAL A 100 -1.28 -1.73 -11.43
C VAL A 100 -1.20 -0.73 -12.58
N ALA A 101 -0.57 0.43 -12.34
CA ALA A 101 -0.48 1.48 -13.34
C ALA A 101 0.24 1.02 -14.62
N ALA A 102 -0.30 1.36 -15.79
CA ALA A 102 0.19 0.90 -17.09
C ALA A 102 1.66 1.29 -17.37
N ASP A 103 2.11 2.44 -16.87
CA ASP A 103 3.50 2.88 -16.98
C ASP A 103 4.46 2.03 -16.13
N VAL A 104 3.99 1.50 -14.99
CA VAL A 104 4.75 0.56 -14.16
C VAL A 104 4.92 -0.76 -14.90
N VAL A 105 3.84 -1.29 -15.47
CA VAL A 105 3.87 -2.52 -16.27
C VAL A 105 4.79 -2.37 -17.48
N ALA A 106 4.72 -1.22 -18.18
CA ALA A 106 5.55 -0.95 -19.35
C ALA A 106 7.05 -0.86 -18.98
N ARG A 107 7.37 -0.22 -17.86
CA ARG A 107 8.76 -0.15 -17.37
C ARG A 107 9.29 -1.53 -17.01
N GLU A 108 8.52 -2.32 -16.32
CA GLU A 108 8.93 -3.68 -15.93
C GLU A 108 9.12 -4.58 -17.16
N LYS A 109 8.20 -4.48 -18.15
CA LYS A 109 8.36 -5.19 -19.42
C LYS A 109 9.65 -4.78 -20.14
N ALA A 110 10.02 -3.51 -20.12
CA ALA A 110 11.27 -3.03 -20.73
C ALA A 110 12.51 -3.62 -20.04
N VAL A 111 12.47 -3.78 -18.70
CA VAL A 111 13.54 -4.48 -17.95
C VAL A 111 13.67 -5.92 -18.41
N TYR A 112 12.57 -6.66 -18.51
CA TYR A 112 12.58 -8.04 -19.00
C TYR A 112 13.10 -8.14 -20.44
N VAL A 113 12.72 -7.21 -21.31
CA VAL A 113 13.28 -7.16 -22.69
C VAL A 113 14.81 -6.95 -22.65
N GLY A 114 15.31 -6.07 -21.80
CA GLY A 114 16.75 -5.86 -21.62
C GLY A 114 17.46 -7.11 -21.16
N GLN A 115 16.98 -7.75 -20.10
CA GLN A 115 17.54 -9.01 -19.57
C GLN A 115 17.59 -10.13 -20.63
N ALA A 116 16.50 -10.30 -21.39
CA ALA A 116 16.43 -11.34 -22.43
C ALA A 116 17.45 -11.09 -23.56
N LYS A 117 17.70 -9.83 -23.92
CA LYS A 117 18.73 -9.47 -24.91
C LYS A 117 20.15 -9.73 -24.40
N GLU A 118 20.43 -9.39 -23.15
CA GLU A 118 21.73 -9.67 -22.50
C GLU A 118 22.01 -11.16 -22.41
N GLU A 119 20.96 -11.98 -22.20
CA GLU A 119 21.07 -13.46 -22.26
C GLU A 119 21.22 -14.01 -23.68
N GLY A 120 21.27 -13.19 -24.70
CA GLY A 120 21.49 -13.59 -26.11
C GLY A 120 20.28 -14.27 -26.75
N LYS A 121 19.06 -14.04 -26.24
CA LYS A 121 17.84 -14.59 -26.86
C LYS A 121 17.59 -13.94 -28.24
N SER A 122 17.04 -14.71 -29.18
CA SER A 122 16.54 -14.18 -30.45
C SER A 122 15.39 -13.18 -30.23
N GLU A 123 15.08 -12.34 -31.21
CA GLU A 123 13.98 -11.36 -31.12
C GLU A 123 12.65 -12.01 -30.71
N ALA A 124 12.27 -13.11 -31.36
CA ALA A 124 11.08 -13.89 -31.01
C ALA A 124 11.17 -14.47 -29.56
N GLY A 125 12.37 -14.86 -29.14
CA GLY A 125 12.64 -15.35 -27.79
C GLY A 125 12.50 -14.26 -26.76
N VAL A 126 12.97 -13.05 -27.03
CA VAL A 126 12.83 -11.85 -26.18
C VAL A 126 11.37 -11.51 -25.95
N GLU A 127 10.58 -11.44 -27.03
CA GLU A 127 9.16 -11.14 -26.96
C GLU A 127 8.38 -12.22 -26.18
N SER A 128 8.57 -13.49 -26.53
CA SER A 128 7.91 -14.62 -25.86
C SER A 128 8.25 -14.67 -24.37
N TRP A 129 9.51 -14.46 -24.00
CA TRP A 129 9.98 -14.51 -22.62
C TRP A 129 9.42 -13.33 -21.81
N SER A 130 9.55 -12.11 -22.31
CA SER A 130 9.05 -10.92 -21.60
C SER A 130 7.54 -10.96 -21.39
N ASN A 131 6.77 -11.43 -22.39
CA ASN A 131 5.33 -11.61 -22.28
C ASN A 131 4.93 -12.66 -21.22
N LYS A 132 5.80 -13.62 -20.90
CA LYS A 132 5.56 -14.59 -19.81
C LYS A 132 5.92 -14.02 -18.44
N GLN A 133 6.89 -13.08 -18.35
CA GLN A 133 7.31 -12.51 -17.07
C GLN A 133 6.30 -11.49 -16.54
N VAL A 134 5.66 -10.70 -17.41
CA VAL A 134 4.71 -9.66 -17.01
C VAL A 134 3.55 -10.22 -16.15
N PRO A 135 2.83 -11.29 -16.53
CA PRO A 135 1.79 -11.87 -15.67
C PRO A 135 2.33 -12.38 -14.32
N LYS A 136 3.55 -12.90 -14.30
CA LYS A 136 4.19 -13.34 -13.07
C LYS A 136 4.47 -12.15 -12.14
N PHE A 137 5.04 -11.07 -12.69
CA PHE A 137 5.26 -9.83 -11.97
C PHE A 137 3.96 -9.28 -11.36
N LEU A 138 2.88 -9.19 -12.17
CA LEU A 138 1.58 -8.72 -11.69
C LEU A 138 1.04 -9.55 -10.52
N LYS A 139 1.14 -10.88 -10.61
CA LYS A 139 0.77 -11.79 -9.52
C LYS A 139 1.59 -11.55 -8.24
N GLU A 140 2.90 -11.42 -8.38
CA GLU A 140 3.81 -11.26 -7.23
C GLU A 140 3.71 -9.86 -6.61
N SER A 141 3.25 -8.86 -7.37
CA SER A 141 3.19 -7.46 -6.97
C SER A 141 1.84 -7.00 -6.45
N THR A 142 0.78 -7.83 -6.54
CA THR A 142 -0.57 -7.45 -6.14
C THR A 142 -1.00 -8.13 -4.85
N LEU A 143 -1.64 -7.35 -3.95
CA LEU A 143 -1.93 -7.77 -2.58
C LEU A 143 -2.68 -9.11 -2.51
N LEU A 144 -3.76 -9.25 -3.28
CA LEU A 144 -4.63 -10.43 -3.20
C LEU A 144 -3.93 -11.71 -3.70
N ASN A 145 -2.97 -11.58 -4.62
CA ASN A 145 -2.24 -12.71 -5.19
C ASN A 145 -0.94 -13.05 -4.45
N GLN A 146 -0.43 -12.14 -3.63
CA GLN A 146 0.80 -12.38 -2.85
C GLN A 146 0.62 -13.53 -1.87
N LYS A 147 1.69 -14.31 -1.67
CA LYS A 147 1.76 -15.31 -0.59
C LYS A 147 1.66 -14.61 0.75
N PHE A 148 0.73 -15.08 1.60
CA PHE A 148 0.47 -14.45 2.88
C PHE A 148 1.65 -14.67 3.84
N VAL A 149 2.23 -13.61 4.39
CA VAL A 149 3.44 -13.72 5.24
C VAL A 149 3.22 -14.54 6.52
N HIS A 150 1.99 -14.63 6.99
CA HIS A 150 1.63 -15.41 8.19
C HIS A 150 1.30 -16.87 7.87
N ASP A 151 1.01 -17.20 6.59
CA ASP A 151 0.78 -18.55 6.11
C ASP A 151 1.13 -18.62 4.61
N THR A 152 2.37 -18.90 4.29
CA THR A 152 2.90 -18.92 2.91
C THR A 152 2.34 -20.03 2.03
N SER A 153 1.56 -20.96 2.59
CA SER A 153 0.83 -21.96 1.81
C SER A 153 -0.37 -21.37 1.07
N LYS A 154 -0.84 -20.18 1.47
CA LYS A 154 -2.02 -19.50 0.93
C LYS A 154 -1.67 -18.13 0.37
N THR A 155 -2.55 -17.60 -0.48
CA THR A 155 -2.53 -16.19 -0.85
C THR A 155 -3.31 -15.36 0.17
N VAL A 156 -3.08 -14.03 0.14
CA VAL A 156 -3.87 -13.08 0.96
C VAL A 156 -5.37 -13.24 0.69
N ALA A 157 -5.76 -13.37 -0.59
CA ALA A 157 -7.15 -13.58 -0.97
C ALA A 157 -7.75 -14.88 -0.40
N GLN A 158 -6.98 -15.98 -0.42
CA GLN A 158 -7.42 -17.26 0.15
C GLN A 158 -7.63 -17.16 1.66
N SER A 159 -6.70 -16.52 2.37
CA SER A 159 -6.79 -16.32 3.82
C SER A 159 -8.00 -15.46 4.21
N ALA A 160 -8.26 -14.37 3.47
CA ALA A 160 -9.45 -13.54 3.68
C ALA A 160 -10.76 -14.31 3.42
N LYS A 161 -10.81 -15.08 2.33
CA LYS A 161 -11.97 -15.90 1.97
C LYS A 161 -12.28 -16.97 3.02
N GLU A 162 -11.26 -17.63 3.56
CA GLU A 162 -11.41 -18.62 4.63
C GLU A 162 -11.93 -17.99 5.94
N ALA A 163 -11.54 -16.74 6.22
CA ALA A 163 -12.08 -15.97 7.33
C ALA A 163 -13.52 -15.46 7.07
N GLY A 164 -14.04 -15.62 5.84
CA GLY A 164 -15.37 -15.14 5.46
C GLY A 164 -15.46 -13.63 5.29
N VAL A 165 -14.36 -12.97 4.93
CA VAL A 165 -14.26 -11.54 4.72
C VAL A 165 -13.67 -11.23 3.34
N GLU A 166 -13.97 -10.04 2.83
CA GLU A 166 -13.44 -9.51 1.57
C GLU A 166 -12.58 -8.28 1.86
N ILE A 167 -11.38 -8.23 1.26
CA ILE A 167 -10.53 -7.04 1.30
C ILE A 167 -10.95 -6.14 0.13
N THR A 168 -11.46 -4.95 0.44
CA THR A 168 -12.00 -4.01 -0.54
C THR A 168 -11.01 -2.90 -0.92
N GLY A 169 -9.98 -2.69 -0.12
CA GLY A 169 -8.95 -1.69 -0.40
C GLY A 169 -7.86 -1.65 0.66
N TYR A 170 -6.79 -0.95 0.34
CA TYR A 170 -5.74 -0.64 1.31
C TYR A 170 -5.07 0.68 0.97
N ALA A 171 -4.42 1.29 1.95
CA ALA A 171 -3.51 2.40 1.75
C ALA A 171 -2.23 2.16 2.56
N ARG A 172 -1.08 2.53 2.01
CA ARG A 172 0.23 2.46 2.67
C ARG A 172 0.99 3.76 2.49
N VAL A 173 1.45 4.31 3.58
CA VAL A 173 2.36 5.46 3.60
C VAL A 173 3.66 5.06 4.28
N ALA A 174 4.77 5.56 3.76
CA ALA A 174 6.08 5.40 4.35
C ALA A 174 6.87 6.70 4.23
N VAL A 175 7.64 7.01 5.25
CA VAL A 175 8.59 8.13 5.32
C VAL A 175 10.02 7.62 5.30
#